data_c9d456f7f140299d7357a4cb4ba726c2
#
_entry.id   c9d456f7f140299d7357a4cb4ba726c2
#
_cell.length_a   1.000
_cell.length_b   1.000
_cell.length_c   1.000
_cell.angle_alpha   90.00
_cell.angle_beta   90.00
_cell.angle_gamma   90.00
#
_symmetry.space_group_name_H-M   'P 1'
#
loop_
_entity.id
_entity.type
_entity.pdbx_description
1 polymer ?
#
loop_
_entity_poly.entity_id
_entity_poly.type
_entity_poly.pdbx_seq_one_letter_code
_entity_poly.pdbx_strand_id
1 'polypeptide(L)'
;MPAAVGLLILAAAAALVSAQTPDGPAVSQRARALHSGALVFDGHIHAVDREFYHSGDIGDRKPDGQFDLPRAKEGGLGALFFSFFVIEDYYPARLETKQALRMLDCALEQIGRNSQSIEIARNASDIERIHGSGKIAAVLDIEGSFDLDGDPAVIRQMYRLGLRSVQLSAHNWTSNYADSCCSRPLWHGLNDRGREVIREMNRLGMVINVSHASDEAISAAIDASTGPVVATHHGLRAINDIPRNMPDSLLKKLAAKGGVIGFQLGNEFHNRKAFEWGMEHAGKAFWDNSAALQRGTQIPIYDIDKIVGPLFPVRPADIPQDIRLTVDEWVGVVGRAIQLVGEDHVALGSDFDGGPPLPRGMRDIRDLPMITDAMLRRGYSEERIRKFLGGNLLRVFRQITEK
;
A
#
# COMPACT_ATOMS: atom_id res chain seq x y z
N MET A 1 -58.57 33.39 37.11
CA MET A 1 -57.29 33.90 36.63
C MET A 1 -56.62 32.78 35.89
N PRO A 2 -56.43 32.81 34.55
CA PRO A 2 -55.86 31.71 33.82
C PRO A 2 -54.31 31.83 33.74
N ALA A 3 -53.67 30.70 33.91
CA ALA A 3 -52.23 30.53 33.76
C ALA A 3 -51.83 30.47 32.29
N ALA A 4 -50.82 31.24 31.91
CA ALA A 4 -50.21 31.24 30.61
C ALA A 4 -49.22 30.07 30.47
N VAL A 5 -49.50 29.22 29.49
CA VAL A 5 -48.57 28.15 29.07
C VAL A 5 -47.64 28.72 27.98
N GLY A 6 -46.36 28.89 28.35
CA GLY A 6 -45.33 29.32 27.39
C GLY A 6 -44.82 28.12 26.56
N LEU A 7 -45.02 28.21 25.25
CA LEU A 7 -44.56 27.25 24.27
C LEU A 7 -43.07 27.57 23.95
N LEU A 8 -42.14 26.71 24.40
CA LEU A 8 -40.72 26.77 24.00
C LEU A 8 -40.58 26.09 22.62
N ILE A 9 -40.32 26.87 21.59
CA ILE A 9 -39.92 26.35 20.28
C ILE A 9 -38.41 26.07 20.31
N LEU A 10 -38.02 24.81 20.38
CA LEU A 10 -36.64 24.39 20.13
C LEU A 10 -36.38 24.47 18.62
N ALA A 11 -35.59 25.45 18.19
CA ALA A 11 -35.03 25.48 16.85
C ALA A 11 -33.87 24.49 16.77
N ALA A 12 -34.06 23.36 16.11
CA ALA A 12 -32.98 22.45 15.77
C ALA A 12 -32.16 23.08 14.66
N ALA A 13 -30.97 23.57 14.98
CA ALA A 13 -29.99 23.97 13.99
C ALA A 13 -29.45 22.70 13.33
N ALA A 14 -29.93 22.39 12.13
CA ALA A 14 -29.30 21.38 11.27
C ALA A 14 -27.94 21.92 10.82
N ALA A 15 -26.86 21.40 11.37
CA ALA A 15 -25.53 21.63 10.86
C ALA A 15 -25.46 21.04 9.44
N LEU A 16 -25.50 21.88 8.43
CA LEU A 16 -25.16 21.55 7.06
C LEU A 16 -23.68 21.17 7.06
N VAL A 17 -23.37 19.89 7.07
CA VAL A 17 -22.05 19.38 6.69
C VAL A 17 -21.87 19.76 5.22
N SER A 18 -21.15 20.84 4.99
CA SER A 18 -20.72 21.26 3.66
C SER A 18 -19.91 20.10 3.07
N ALA A 19 -20.51 19.40 2.11
CA ALA A 19 -19.75 18.47 1.27
C ALA A 19 -18.73 19.33 0.49
N GLN A 20 -17.47 19.29 0.90
CA GLN A 20 -16.39 19.94 0.16
C GLN A 20 -16.39 19.33 -1.25
N THR A 21 -16.73 20.15 -2.23
CA THR A 21 -16.51 19.82 -3.65
C THR A 21 -15.02 19.61 -3.84
N PRO A 22 -14.59 18.56 -4.60
CA PRO A 22 -13.16 18.36 -4.89
C PRO A 22 -12.58 19.62 -5.55
N ASP A 23 -11.48 20.15 -5.04
CA ASP A 23 -10.74 21.29 -5.59
C ASP A 23 -10.05 20.99 -6.93
N GLY A 24 -10.48 19.98 -7.66
CA GLY A 24 -9.95 19.54 -8.93
C GLY A 24 -10.99 19.59 -10.06
N PRO A 25 -10.54 19.55 -11.33
CA PRO A 25 -11.45 19.47 -12.46
C PRO A 25 -12.31 18.21 -12.38
N ALA A 26 -13.58 18.33 -12.73
CA ALA A 26 -14.50 17.19 -12.74
C ALA A 26 -13.97 16.10 -13.70
N VAL A 27 -13.94 14.85 -13.25
CA VAL A 27 -13.53 13.71 -14.07
C VAL A 27 -14.40 13.61 -15.32
N SER A 28 -13.80 13.60 -16.50
CA SER A 28 -14.48 13.53 -17.78
C SER A 28 -15.22 12.19 -17.97
N GLN A 29 -16.30 12.21 -18.78
CA GLN A 29 -17.02 10.98 -19.11
C GLN A 29 -16.12 9.94 -19.79
N ARG A 30 -15.18 10.39 -20.65
CA ARG A 30 -14.20 9.52 -21.29
C ARG A 30 -13.29 8.84 -20.25
N ALA A 31 -12.80 9.60 -19.27
CA ALA A 31 -11.98 9.03 -18.21
C ALA A 31 -12.75 8.00 -17.37
N ARG A 32 -14.00 8.30 -17.02
CA ARG A 32 -14.86 7.34 -16.29
C ARG A 32 -15.09 6.05 -17.08
N ALA A 33 -15.38 6.15 -18.37
CA ALA A 33 -15.60 5.01 -19.25
C ALA A 33 -14.33 4.16 -19.40
N LEU A 34 -13.16 4.81 -19.61
CA LEU A 34 -11.89 4.11 -19.68
C LEU A 34 -11.54 3.42 -18.37
N HIS A 35 -11.70 4.12 -17.23
CA HIS A 35 -11.38 3.62 -15.90
C HIS A 35 -12.25 2.40 -15.53
N SER A 36 -13.57 2.50 -15.72
CA SER A 36 -14.50 1.39 -15.44
C SER A 36 -14.33 0.17 -16.35
N GLY A 37 -13.78 0.37 -17.56
CA GLY A 37 -13.47 -0.71 -18.50
C GLY A 37 -12.02 -1.23 -18.39
N ALA A 38 -11.25 -0.81 -17.40
CA ALA A 38 -9.90 -1.27 -17.13
C ALA A 38 -9.87 -2.14 -15.88
N LEU A 39 -8.94 -3.11 -15.82
CA LEU A 39 -8.56 -3.70 -14.54
C LEU A 39 -7.73 -2.66 -13.77
N VAL A 40 -8.27 -2.11 -12.69
CA VAL A 40 -7.51 -1.32 -11.73
C VAL A 40 -6.95 -2.27 -10.68
N PHE A 41 -5.64 -2.48 -10.72
CA PHE A 41 -4.93 -3.36 -9.80
C PHE A 41 -3.92 -2.52 -9.02
N ASP A 42 -4.21 -2.29 -7.75
CA ASP A 42 -3.35 -1.50 -6.87
C ASP A 42 -2.26 -2.35 -6.23
N GLY A 43 -1.02 -1.85 -6.26
CA GLY A 43 0.14 -2.57 -5.77
C GLY A 43 0.27 -2.61 -4.24
N HIS A 44 -0.48 -1.77 -3.49
CA HIS A 44 -0.38 -1.77 -2.03
C HIS A 44 -1.53 -1.01 -1.36
N ILE A 45 -2.30 -1.69 -0.52
CA ILE A 45 -3.35 -1.10 0.32
C ILE A 45 -3.34 -1.78 1.68
N HIS A 46 -3.31 -1.00 2.77
CA HIS A 46 -3.48 -1.48 4.15
C HIS A 46 -4.96 -1.82 4.40
N ALA A 47 -5.37 -3.00 3.96
CA ALA A 47 -6.79 -3.30 3.79
C ALA A 47 -7.48 -3.84 5.04
N VAL A 48 -6.73 -4.22 6.10
CA VAL A 48 -7.30 -4.93 7.27
C VAL A 48 -6.76 -4.46 8.62
N ASP A 49 -5.76 -3.61 8.63
CA ASP A 49 -5.07 -3.23 9.86
C ASP A 49 -6.02 -2.56 10.87
N ARG A 50 -6.90 -1.69 10.39
CA ARG A 50 -7.92 -1.06 11.21
C ARG A 50 -8.88 -2.09 11.83
N GLU A 51 -9.42 -2.99 11.04
CA GLU A 51 -10.37 -4.01 11.50
C GLU A 51 -9.73 -4.99 12.48
N PHE A 52 -8.44 -5.27 12.28
CA PHE A 52 -7.68 -6.09 13.23
C PHE A 52 -7.58 -5.45 14.61
N TYR A 53 -7.24 -4.15 14.66
CA TYR A 53 -7.03 -3.47 15.94
C TYR A 53 -8.31 -2.94 16.59
N HIS A 54 -9.33 -2.56 15.82
CA HIS A 54 -10.55 -1.92 16.32
C HIS A 54 -11.81 -2.76 16.17
N SER A 55 -11.71 -3.94 15.57
CA SER A 55 -12.87 -4.69 15.11
C SER A 55 -13.62 -3.96 14.00
N GLY A 56 -14.60 -4.60 13.41
CA GLY A 56 -15.40 -4.03 12.32
C GLY A 56 -15.40 -4.93 11.11
N ASP A 57 -15.85 -4.36 10.00
CA ASP A 57 -15.97 -5.09 8.74
C ASP A 57 -15.53 -4.19 7.58
N ILE A 58 -14.64 -4.70 6.70
CA ILE A 58 -14.22 -3.99 5.49
C ILE A 58 -15.39 -3.75 4.52
N GLY A 59 -16.47 -4.50 4.66
CA GLY A 59 -17.72 -4.34 3.89
C GLY A 59 -18.54 -3.12 4.30
N ASP A 60 -18.31 -2.54 5.48
CA ASP A 60 -19.00 -1.37 5.96
C ASP A 60 -18.33 -0.10 5.45
N ARG A 61 -19.15 0.89 5.02
CA ARG A 61 -18.65 2.23 4.72
C ARG A 61 -18.15 2.90 5.99
N LYS A 62 -16.90 3.31 5.99
CA LYS A 62 -16.27 3.95 7.14
C LYS A 62 -16.34 5.47 7.07
N PRO A 63 -16.46 6.14 8.23
CA PRO A 63 -16.46 7.61 8.29
C PRO A 63 -15.04 8.20 8.11
N ASP A 64 -14.02 7.39 8.30
CA ASP A 64 -12.61 7.76 8.27
C ASP A 64 -11.79 6.80 7.39
N GLY A 65 -10.46 6.98 7.35
CA GLY A 65 -9.57 6.21 6.51
C GLY A 65 -9.79 6.47 5.02
N GLN A 66 -9.09 5.71 4.21
CA GLN A 66 -9.06 5.91 2.75
C GLN A 66 -9.61 4.70 1.99
N PHE A 67 -9.80 3.54 2.65
CA PHE A 67 -10.25 2.30 2.06
C PHE A 67 -11.42 1.66 2.83
N ASP A 68 -12.41 1.18 2.11
CA ASP A 68 -13.39 0.15 2.43
C ASP A 68 -13.96 -0.41 1.11
N LEU A 69 -14.59 -1.58 1.14
CA LEU A 69 -15.10 -2.22 -0.09
C LEU A 69 -16.15 -1.38 -0.84
N PRO A 70 -17.12 -0.72 -0.18
CA PRO A 70 -18.03 0.19 -0.86
C PRO A 70 -17.32 1.32 -1.62
N ARG A 71 -16.34 1.99 -0.99
CA ARG A 71 -15.56 3.06 -1.63
C ARG A 71 -14.64 2.52 -2.70
N ALA A 72 -14.01 1.36 -2.49
CA ALA A 72 -13.17 0.69 -3.47
C ALA A 72 -13.94 0.37 -4.76
N LYS A 73 -15.18 -0.12 -4.62
CA LYS A 73 -16.07 -0.38 -5.75
C LYS A 73 -16.45 0.90 -6.49
N GLU A 74 -16.74 1.98 -5.77
CA GLU A 74 -17.03 3.31 -6.35
C GLU A 74 -15.81 3.86 -7.10
N GLY A 75 -14.59 3.62 -6.58
CA GLY A 75 -13.32 3.97 -7.18
C GLY A 75 -12.93 3.08 -8.36
N GLY A 76 -13.69 2.02 -8.65
CA GLY A 76 -13.44 1.11 -9.77
C GLY A 76 -12.31 0.11 -9.53
N LEU A 77 -11.92 -0.14 -8.27
CA LEU A 77 -10.88 -1.12 -7.94
C LEU A 77 -11.30 -2.54 -8.38
N GLY A 78 -10.44 -3.22 -9.15
CA GLY A 78 -10.64 -4.60 -9.61
C GLY A 78 -9.76 -5.63 -8.90
N ALA A 79 -8.57 -5.21 -8.47
CA ALA A 79 -7.64 -6.05 -7.71
C ALA A 79 -6.75 -5.20 -6.80
N LEU A 80 -6.18 -5.80 -5.76
CA LEU A 80 -5.20 -5.17 -4.90
C LEU A 80 -4.21 -6.19 -4.34
N PHE A 81 -3.00 -5.72 -4.03
CA PHE A 81 -2.22 -6.35 -2.99
C PHE A 81 -2.88 -5.97 -1.67
N PHE A 82 -3.51 -6.97 -1.05
CA PHE A 82 -4.21 -6.87 0.22
C PHE A 82 -3.17 -6.99 1.32
N SER A 83 -2.56 -5.85 1.66
CA SER A 83 -1.45 -5.80 2.58
C SER A 83 -1.95 -5.76 4.02
N PHE A 84 -1.23 -6.43 4.89
CA PHE A 84 -1.33 -6.28 6.34
C PHE A 84 0.04 -5.96 6.91
N PHE A 85 0.05 -5.04 7.84
CA PHE A 85 1.27 -4.43 8.35
C PHE A 85 1.57 -4.87 9.77
N VAL A 86 2.66 -5.61 9.95
CA VAL A 86 3.21 -5.92 11.27
C VAL A 86 4.19 -4.82 11.65
N ILE A 87 3.79 -3.96 12.59
CA ILE A 87 4.65 -2.85 13.03
C ILE A 87 5.79 -3.40 13.88
N GLU A 88 6.93 -3.62 13.27
CA GLU A 88 8.14 -4.20 13.87
C GLU A 88 8.66 -3.39 15.05
N ASP A 89 8.41 -2.10 15.09
CA ASP A 89 8.80 -1.23 16.20
C ASP A 89 8.17 -1.60 17.54
N TYR A 90 6.99 -2.20 17.49
CA TYR A 90 6.19 -2.51 18.68
C TYR A 90 6.21 -3.99 19.05
N TYR A 91 6.38 -4.88 18.06
CA TYR A 91 6.40 -6.31 18.32
C TYR A 91 7.84 -6.82 18.42
N PRO A 92 8.26 -7.35 19.59
CA PRO A 92 9.58 -7.98 19.72
C PRO A 92 9.74 -9.15 18.75
N ALA A 93 10.96 -9.38 18.26
CA ALA A 93 11.30 -10.37 17.24
C ALA A 93 10.64 -11.75 17.39
N ARG A 94 10.46 -12.23 18.61
CA ARG A 94 9.80 -13.51 18.90
C ARG A 94 8.27 -13.52 18.75
N LEU A 95 7.62 -12.35 18.62
CA LEU A 95 6.15 -12.23 18.54
C LEU A 95 5.65 -11.88 17.15
N GLU A 96 6.50 -11.46 16.25
CA GLU A 96 6.13 -10.92 14.93
C GLU A 96 5.50 -12.01 14.05
N THR A 97 6.09 -13.21 13.94
CA THR A 97 5.46 -14.32 13.21
C THR A 97 4.07 -14.66 13.79
N LYS A 98 3.91 -14.61 15.11
CA LYS A 98 2.61 -14.80 15.74
C LYS A 98 1.65 -13.68 15.37
N GLN A 99 2.12 -12.43 15.35
CA GLN A 99 1.31 -11.28 14.94
C GLN A 99 0.92 -11.38 13.47
N ALA A 100 1.87 -11.72 12.60
CA ALA A 100 1.59 -11.94 11.17
C ALA A 100 0.51 -13.01 10.94
N LEU A 101 0.56 -14.12 11.68
CA LEU A 101 -0.48 -15.16 11.60
C LEU A 101 -1.85 -14.66 12.07
N ARG A 102 -1.92 -13.84 13.12
CA ARG A 102 -3.18 -13.27 13.61
C ARG A 102 -3.79 -12.28 12.63
N MET A 103 -2.95 -11.44 12.00
CA MET A 103 -3.40 -10.48 10.98
C MET A 103 -3.82 -11.19 9.70
N LEU A 104 -3.11 -12.25 9.30
CA LEU A 104 -3.50 -13.09 8.17
C LEU A 104 -4.85 -13.78 8.44
N ASP A 105 -5.08 -14.29 9.64
CA ASP A 105 -6.37 -14.86 10.03
C ASP A 105 -7.50 -13.83 9.93
N CYS A 106 -7.27 -12.62 10.46
CA CYS A 106 -8.22 -11.52 10.31
C CYS A 106 -8.50 -11.19 8.83
N ALA A 107 -7.47 -11.13 7.97
CA ALA A 107 -7.64 -10.91 6.55
C ALA A 107 -8.52 -12.00 5.88
N LEU A 108 -8.27 -13.27 6.21
CA LEU A 108 -9.07 -14.40 5.70
C LEU A 108 -10.53 -14.32 6.16
N GLU A 109 -10.78 -13.99 7.43
CA GLU A 109 -12.12 -13.81 7.99
C GLU A 109 -12.86 -12.63 7.33
N GLN A 110 -12.19 -11.49 7.16
CA GLN A 110 -12.77 -10.31 6.51
C GLN A 110 -13.15 -10.59 5.06
N ILE A 111 -12.28 -11.26 4.30
CA ILE A 111 -12.55 -11.65 2.93
C ILE A 111 -13.68 -12.69 2.89
N GLY A 112 -13.68 -13.66 3.80
CA GLY A 112 -14.72 -14.68 3.90
C GLY A 112 -16.11 -14.08 4.16
N ARG A 113 -16.23 -13.13 5.11
CA ARG A 113 -17.48 -12.44 5.39
C ARG A 113 -18.00 -11.65 4.20
N ASN A 114 -17.09 -11.08 3.40
CA ASN A 114 -17.40 -10.23 2.26
C ASN A 114 -17.28 -10.94 0.90
N SER A 115 -17.44 -12.28 0.87
CA SER A 115 -17.22 -13.12 -0.31
C SER A 115 -18.07 -12.77 -1.54
N GLN A 116 -19.12 -11.95 -1.39
CA GLN A 116 -19.90 -11.41 -2.49
C GLN A 116 -19.21 -10.23 -3.20
N SER A 117 -18.26 -9.57 -2.53
CA SER A 117 -17.58 -8.35 -3.03
C SER A 117 -16.09 -8.55 -3.29
N ILE A 118 -15.44 -9.49 -2.59
CA ILE A 118 -14.00 -9.72 -2.65
C ILE A 118 -13.69 -11.21 -2.56
N GLU A 119 -12.62 -11.66 -3.23
CA GLU A 119 -12.19 -13.06 -3.22
C GLU A 119 -10.66 -13.14 -3.31
N ILE A 120 -10.04 -14.15 -2.67
CA ILE A 120 -8.59 -14.35 -2.70
C ILE A 120 -8.14 -14.81 -4.07
N ALA A 121 -7.18 -14.09 -4.66
CA ALA A 121 -6.48 -14.47 -5.87
C ALA A 121 -5.09 -15.06 -5.54
N ARG A 122 -4.80 -16.23 -6.07
CA ARG A 122 -3.54 -16.94 -5.87
C ARG A 122 -2.61 -16.90 -7.09
N ASN A 123 -3.15 -16.53 -8.24
CA ASN A 123 -2.46 -16.40 -9.52
C ASN A 123 -3.19 -15.37 -10.40
N ALA A 124 -2.64 -15.06 -11.57
CA ALA A 124 -3.20 -14.04 -12.44
C ALA A 124 -4.54 -14.46 -13.06
N SER A 125 -4.73 -15.76 -13.34
CA SER A 125 -6.00 -16.29 -13.85
C SER A 125 -7.13 -16.16 -12.82
N ASP A 126 -6.83 -16.26 -11.50
CA ASP A 126 -7.78 -15.94 -10.44
C ASP A 126 -8.19 -14.47 -10.50
N ILE A 127 -7.24 -13.54 -10.67
CA ILE A 127 -7.54 -12.10 -10.76
C ILE A 127 -8.51 -11.84 -11.91
N GLU A 128 -8.24 -12.38 -13.09
CA GLU A 128 -9.09 -12.20 -14.28
C GLU A 128 -10.50 -12.77 -14.05
N ARG A 129 -10.60 -13.98 -13.50
CA ARG A 129 -11.87 -14.63 -13.18
C ARG A 129 -12.68 -13.85 -12.15
N ILE A 130 -12.03 -13.43 -11.07
CA ILE A 130 -12.69 -12.71 -9.96
C ILE A 130 -13.17 -11.34 -10.44
N HIS A 131 -12.30 -10.58 -11.11
CA HIS A 131 -12.66 -9.28 -11.69
C HIS A 131 -13.78 -9.43 -12.72
N GLY A 132 -13.72 -10.44 -13.59
CA GLY A 132 -14.77 -10.75 -14.57
C GLY A 132 -16.13 -11.11 -13.93
N SER A 133 -16.15 -11.54 -12.66
CA SER A 133 -17.38 -11.77 -11.89
C SER A 133 -17.92 -10.52 -11.17
N GLY A 134 -17.24 -9.37 -11.31
CA GLY A 134 -17.61 -8.11 -10.66
C GLY A 134 -17.17 -7.99 -9.20
N LYS A 135 -16.28 -8.90 -8.74
CA LYS A 135 -15.65 -8.85 -7.41
C LYS A 135 -14.25 -8.24 -7.49
N ILE A 136 -13.74 -7.86 -6.33
CA ILE A 136 -12.36 -7.40 -6.15
C ILE A 136 -11.47 -8.61 -5.87
N ALA A 137 -10.34 -8.73 -6.58
CA ALA A 137 -9.37 -9.80 -6.37
C ALA A 137 -8.32 -9.38 -5.33
N ALA A 138 -8.23 -10.11 -4.22
CA ALA A 138 -7.28 -9.86 -3.14
C ALA A 138 -6.05 -10.76 -3.27
N VAL A 139 -4.89 -10.20 -3.53
CA VAL A 139 -3.59 -10.87 -3.45
C VAL A 139 -3.02 -10.60 -2.06
N LEU A 140 -2.95 -11.61 -1.19
CA LEU A 140 -2.44 -11.43 0.16
C LEU A 140 -0.96 -11.07 0.16
N ASP A 141 -0.62 -9.96 0.80
CA ASP A 141 0.71 -9.37 0.91
C ASP A 141 1.02 -9.04 2.37
N ILE A 142 2.26 -9.23 2.78
CA ILE A 142 2.72 -8.83 4.11
C ILE A 142 3.76 -7.71 3.99
N GLU A 143 3.52 -6.63 4.70
CA GLU A 143 4.50 -5.59 4.98
C GLU A 143 5.05 -5.75 6.38
N GLY A 144 6.35 -5.43 6.56
CA GLY A 144 7.00 -5.69 7.84
C GLY A 144 7.17 -7.18 8.06
N SER A 145 7.85 -7.85 7.14
CA SER A 145 8.10 -9.29 7.24
C SER A 145 9.31 -9.63 8.11
N PHE A 146 9.59 -8.78 9.07
CA PHE A 146 10.70 -8.88 9.99
C PHE A 146 10.91 -10.32 10.47
N ASP A 147 9.80 -11.01 10.64
CA ASP A 147 9.73 -12.24 11.37
C ASP A 147 9.34 -13.46 10.67
N LEU A 148 9.23 -13.42 9.44
CA LEU A 148 9.40 -14.69 8.76
C LEU A 148 10.82 -15.23 9.02
N ASP A 149 11.61 -14.47 9.80
CA ASP A 149 12.97 -14.75 10.33
C ASP A 149 13.94 -15.23 9.23
N GLY A 150 13.52 -15.04 7.98
CA GLY A 150 14.16 -15.64 6.82
C GLY A 150 14.07 -17.17 6.84
N ASP A 151 13.09 -17.76 7.54
CA ASP A 151 12.90 -19.22 7.58
C ASP A 151 12.05 -19.69 6.40
N PRO A 152 12.62 -20.44 5.44
CA PRO A 152 11.86 -20.98 4.31
C PRO A 152 10.69 -21.88 4.72
N ALA A 153 10.73 -22.50 5.91
CA ALA A 153 9.63 -23.32 6.41
C ALA A 153 8.44 -22.45 6.80
N VAL A 154 8.67 -21.31 7.44
CA VAL A 154 7.61 -20.34 7.77
C VAL A 154 7.02 -19.76 6.50
N ILE A 155 7.83 -19.36 5.53
CA ILE A 155 7.38 -18.85 4.22
C ILE A 155 6.49 -19.88 3.51
N ARG A 156 6.86 -21.17 3.54
CA ARG A 156 6.02 -22.25 2.95
C ARG A 156 4.68 -22.37 3.64
N GLN A 157 4.61 -22.21 4.98
CA GLN A 157 3.32 -22.26 5.68
C GLN A 157 2.46 -21.05 5.32
N MET A 158 3.02 -19.84 5.31
CA MET A 158 2.30 -18.63 4.90
C MET A 158 1.78 -18.75 3.45
N TYR A 159 2.59 -19.29 2.54
CA TYR A 159 2.15 -19.58 1.16
C TYR A 159 0.94 -20.54 1.10
N ARG A 160 0.95 -21.61 1.92
CA ARG A 160 -0.18 -22.55 2.01
C ARG A 160 -1.44 -21.90 2.54
N LEU A 161 -1.30 -20.93 3.46
CA LEU A 161 -2.41 -20.12 3.97
C LEU A 161 -2.90 -19.07 2.97
N GLY A 162 -2.21 -18.87 1.86
CA GLY A 162 -2.67 -17.99 0.79
C GLY A 162 -1.78 -16.80 0.49
N LEU A 163 -0.74 -16.53 1.29
CA LEU A 163 0.18 -15.41 1.06
C LEU A 163 0.87 -15.56 -0.31
N ARG A 164 0.95 -14.48 -1.07
CA ARG A 164 1.56 -14.45 -2.40
C ARG A 164 2.65 -13.41 -2.57
N SER A 165 2.77 -12.49 -1.64
CA SER A 165 3.80 -11.45 -1.66
C SER A 165 4.41 -11.27 -0.28
N VAL A 166 5.71 -11.07 -0.23
CA VAL A 166 6.48 -10.79 0.98
C VAL A 166 7.45 -9.65 0.72
N GLN A 167 7.36 -8.61 1.54
CA GLN A 167 8.36 -7.57 1.59
C GLN A 167 9.63 -8.09 2.29
N LEU A 168 10.80 -7.89 1.68
CA LEU A 168 12.06 -8.50 2.16
C LEU A 168 12.59 -7.88 3.44
N SER A 169 12.48 -6.57 3.60
CA SER A 169 12.84 -5.88 4.82
C SER A 169 11.59 -5.67 5.68
N ALA A 170 11.78 -5.55 6.98
CA ALA A 170 10.79 -4.93 7.81
C ALA A 170 10.60 -3.48 7.34
N HIS A 171 9.42 -2.93 7.50
CA HIS A 171 9.04 -1.60 7.03
C HIS A 171 10.24 -0.61 6.97
N ASN A 172 10.59 0.04 8.06
CA ASN A 172 11.74 0.94 8.13
C ASN A 172 12.93 0.34 8.89
N TRP A 173 12.93 -0.95 9.18
CA TRP A 173 13.95 -1.63 9.96
C TRP A 173 14.60 -2.76 9.16
N THR A 174 15.89 -2.94 9.40
CA THR A 174 16.63 -4.05 8.83
C THR A 174 16.12 -5.36 9.40
N SER A 175 15.69 -6.28 8.54
CA SER A 175 15.29 -7.62 8.93
C SER A 175 16.48 -8.51 9.25
N ASN A 176 16.24 -9.75 9.70
CA ASN A 176 17.30 -10.72 9.96
C ASN A 176 18.04 -11.18 8.68
N TYR A 177 17.62 -10.73 7.51
CA TYR A 177 18.19 -11.18 6.25
C TYR A 177 18.31 -10.10 5.15
N ALA A 178 17.69 -8.93 5.31
CA ALA A 178 17.72 -7.85 4.33
C ALA A 178 17.76 -6.48 5.01
N ASP A 179 18.58 -5.58 4.49
CA ASP A 179 18.64 -4.20 4.97
C ASP A 179 17.47 -3.36 4.49
N SER A 180 16.92 -2.54 5.39
CA SER A 180 15.94 -1.51 5.09
C SER A 180 16.61 -0.23 4.59
N CYS A 181 15.86 0.58 3.81
CA CYS A 181 16.26 1.93 3.37
C CYS A 181 16.58 2.89 4.50
N CYS A 182 15.90 2.70 5.63
CA CYS A 182 15.66 3.78 6.60
C CYS A 182 16.22 3.45 7.99
N SER A 183 17.01 2.40 8.11
CA SER A 183 17.71 2.01 9.32
C SER A 183 19.20 1.74 9.05
N ARG A 184 19.94 1.52 10.12
CA ARG A 184 21.36 1.20 10.01
C ARG A 184 21.55 -0.15 9.29
N PRO A 185 22.34 -0.21 8.21
CA PRO A 185 22.61 -1.45 7.52
C PRO A 185 23.38 -2.44 8.43
N LEU A 186 23.02 -3.72 8.35
CA LEU A 186 23.68 -4.83 9.03
C LEU A 186 24.36 -5.77 8.04
N TRP A 187 23.79 -5.93 6.86
CA TRP A 187 24.17 -6.95 5.88
C TRP A 187 24.81 -6.39 4.63
N HIS A 188 24.80 -5.07 4.46
CA HIS A 188 25.17 -4.39 3.21
C HIS A 188 24.40 -4.96 2.00
N GLY A 189 23.10 -5.14 2.19
CA GLY A 189 22.15 -5.67 1.22
C GLY A 189 21.41 -6.89 1.75
N LEU A 190 21.75 -8.08 1.26
CA LEU A 190 21.22 -9.38 1.70
C LEU A 190 22.33 -10.25 2.27
N ASN A 191 22.05 -10.92 3.39
CA ASN A 191 22.90 -12.02 3.84
C ASN A 191 22.56 -13.34 3.09
N ASP A 192 23.24 -14.45 3.44
CA ASP A 192 23.04 -15.75 2.79
C ASP A 192 21.60 -16.28 3.00
N ARG A 193 21.00 -16.04 4.16
CA ARG A 193 19.62 -16.40 4.46
C ARG A 193 18.64 -15.63 3.55
N GLY A 194 18.86 -14.35 3.30
CA GLY A 194 18.05 -13.57 2.34
C GLY A 194 18.10 -14.15 0.93
N ARG A 195 19.25 -14.64 0.50
CA ARG A 195 19.37 -15.34 -0.80
C ARG A 195 18.62 -16.67 -0.80
N GLU A 196 18.56 -17.39 0.31
CA GLU A 196 17.75 -18.62 0.47
C GLU A 196 16.24 -18.30 0.42
N VAL A 197 15.82 -17.24 1.11
CA VAL A 197 14.43 -16.74 1.05
C VAL A 197 14.02 -16.44 -0.39
N ILE A 198 14.84 -15.71 -1.14
CA ILE A 198 14.56 -15.38 -2.54
C ILE A 198 14.45 -16.66 -3.41
N ARG A 199 15.36 -17.62 -3.22
CA ARG A 199 15.28 -18.90 -3.94
C ARG A 199 13.98 -19.63 -3.65
N GLU A 200 13.58 -19.68 -2.38
CA GLU A 200 12.34 -20.34 -1.98
C GLU A 200 11.10 -19.61 -2.51
N MET A 201 11.05 -18.28 -2.45
CA MET A 201 9.97 -17.49 -3.03
C MET A 201 9.85 -17.71 -4.55
N ASN A 202 10.98 -17.74 -5.27
CA ASN A 202 11.00 -18.08 -6.69
C ASN A 202 10.45 -19.49 -6.96
N ARG A 203 10.81 -20.47 -6.13
CA ARG A 203 10.33 -21.86 -6.26
C ARG A 203 8.83 -21.97 -6.02
N LEU A 204 8.29 -21.19 -5.09
CA LEU A 204 6.87 -21.17 -4.75
C LEU A 204 6.02 -20.33 -5.73
N GLY A 205 6.64 -19.48 -6.54
CA GLY A 205 5.89 -18.51 -7.35
C GLY A 205 5.33 -17.37 -6.50
N MET A 206 6.11 -16.85 -5.55
CA MET A 206 5.76 -15.70 -4.71
C MET A 206 6.40 -14.43 -5.24
N VAL A 207 5.70 -13.31 -5.08
CA VAL A 207 6.20 -11.97 -5.38
C VAL A 207 7.27 -11.58 -4.36
N ILE A 208 8.45 -11.26 -4.84
CA ILE A 208 9.52 -10.65 -4.07
C ILE A 208 9.28 -9.14 -4.09
N ASN A 209 8.76 -8.61 -2.97
CA ASN A 209 8.49 -7.18 -2.81
C ASN A 209 9.74 -6.50 -2.23
N VAL A 210 10.28 -5.52 -2.97
CA VAL A 210 11.50 -4.79 -2.57
C VAL A 210 11.18 -3.38 -2.03
N SER A 211 9.91 -3.05 -1.78
CA SER A 211 9.56 -1.80 -1.10
C SER A 211 10.23 -1.76 0.27
N HIS A 212 10.61 -0.57 0.74
CA HIS A 212 11.35 -0.34 1.97
C HIS A 212 12.78 -0.92 2.06
N ALA A 213 13.22 -1.76 1.12
CA ALA A 213 14.58 -2.29 1.13
C ALA A 213 15.62 -1.21 0.81
N SER A 214 16.85 -1.37 1.31
CA SER A 214 17.97 -0.51 0.95
C SER A 214 18.35 -0.67 -0.52
N ASP A 215 19.07 0.28 -1.08
CA ASP A 215 19.56 0.20 -2.47
C ASP A 215 20.35 -1.08 -2.74
N GLU A 216 21.22 -1.46 -1.80
CA GLU A 216 22.01 -2.68 -1.87
C GLU A 216 21.13 -3.92 -1.78
N ALA A 217 20.10 -3.91 -0.92
CA ALA A 217 19.17 -5.03 -0.79
C ALA A 217 18.30 -5.19 -2.04
N ILE A 218 17.80 -4.09 -2.61
CA ILE A 218 17.06 -4.09 -3.89
C ILE A 218 17.94 -4.67 -5.00
N SER A 219 19.18 -4.16 -5.11
CA SER A 219 20.15 -4.63 -6.12
C SER A 219 20.43 -6.11 -5.98
N ALA A 220 20.72 -6.58 -4.76
CA ALA A 220 21.01 -7.98 -4.47
C ALA A 220 19.79 -8.89 -4.70
N ALA A 221 18.58 -8.43 -4.41
CA ALA A 221 17.34 -9.17 -4.66
C ALA A 221 17.09 -9.37 -6.16
N ILE A 222 17.30 -8.32 -6.97
CA ILE A 222 17.19 -8.41 -8.43
C ILE A 222 18.21 -9.43 -9.00
N ASP A 223 19.45 -9.42 -8.49
CA ASP A 223 20.49 -10.34 -8.95
C ASP A 223 20.20 -11.80 -8.54
N ALA A 224 19.72 -12.00 -7.32
CA ALA A 224 19.44 -13.34 -6.79
C ALA A 224 18.14 -13.95 -7.35
N SER A 225 17.19 -13.13 -7.80
CA SER A 225 15.92 -13.62 -8.33
C SER A 225 16.06 -14.21 -9.72
N THR A 226 15.37 -15.32 -9.99
CA THR A 226 15.26 -15.93 -11.32
C THR A 226 14.16 -15.30 -12.18
N GLY A 227 13.23 -14.57 -11.55
CA GLY A 227 12.12 -13.86 -12.20
C GLY A 227 12.11 -12.37 -11.87
N PRO A 228 11.08 -11.63 -12.33
CA PRO A 228 10.92 -10.25 -11.99
C PRO A 228 10.70 -10.05 -10.48
N VAL A 229 11.13 -8.90 -9.96
CA VAL A 229 10.81 -8.41 -8.61
C VAL A 229 9.88 -7.20 -8.71
N VAL A 230 9.15 -6.91 -7.65
CA VAL A 230 8.16 -5.82 -7.62
C VAL A 230 8.50 -4.86 -6.48
N ALA A 231 8.51 -3.57 -6.79
CA ALA A 231 8.47 -2.51 -5.80
C ALA A 231 7.03 -2.01 -5.72
N THR A 232 6.25 -2.46 -4.75
CA THR A 232 4.80 -2.27 -4.75
C THR A 232 4.37 -0.83 -4.54
N HIS A 233 5.13 -0.05 -3.75
CA HIS A 233 4.86 1.35 -3.47
C HIS A 233 6.17 2.12 -3.24
N HIS A 234 6.53 3.00 -4.18
CA HIS A 234 7.79 3.76 -4.19
C HIS A 234 7.62 5.15 -4.80
N GLY A 235 8.64 6.00 -4.63
CA GLY A 235 8.86 7.23 -5.38
C GLY A 235 10.20 7.20 -6.13
N LEU A 236 10.51 8.29 -6.82
CA LEU A 236 11.78 8.48 -7.53
C LEU A 236 12.74 9.37 -6.72
N ARG A 237 13.97 8.89 -6.48
CA ARG A 237 15.01 9.66 -5.79
C ARG A 237 15.40 10.92 -6.58
N ALA A 238 15.38 10.87 -7.88
CA ALA A 238 15.62 12.03 -8.74
C ALA A 238 14.57 13.16 -8.59
N ILE A 239 13.40 12.86 -8.02
CA ILE A 239 12.35 13.86 -7.75
C ILE A 239 12.42 14.35 -6.31
N ASN A 240 12.58 13.44 -5.35
CA ASN A 240 12.81 13.79 -3.96
C ASN A 240 13.89 12.87 -3.39
N ASP A 241 15.04 13.43 -3.07
CA ASP A 241 16.22 12.70 -2.60
C ASP A 241 16.04 12.29 -1.13
N ILE A 242 15.35 11.16 -0.96
CA ILE A 242 15.15 10.49 0.33
C ILE A 242 15.52 9.00 0.20
N PRO A 243 16.04 8.36 1.26
CA PRO A 243 16.47 6.96 1.19
C PRO A 243 15.35 5.99 0.77
N ARG A 244 14.09 6.31 1.10
CA ARG A 244 12.91 5.52 0.77
C ARG A 244 12.60 5.46 -0.74
N ASN A 245 13.10 6.42 -1.51
CA ASN A 245 12.87 6.53 -2.95
C ASN A 245 13.95 5.77 -3.76
N MET A 246 13.54 5.21 -4.89
CA MET A 246 14.41 4.40 -5.75
C MET A 246 15.26 5.31 -6.67
N PRO A 247 16.60 5.12 -6.73
CA PRO A 247 17.44 5.81 -7.70
C PRO A 247 17.24 5.29 -9.12
N ASP A 248 17.47 6.14 -10.12
CA ASP A 248 17.26 5.85 -11.54
C ASP A 248 18.03 4.58 -12.01
N SER A 249 19.21 4.33 -11.47
CA SER A 249 20.02 3.14 -11.80
C SER A 249 19.33 1.84 -11.36
N LEU A 250 18.76 1.81 -10.18
CA LEU A 250 18.03 0.64 -9.67
C LEU A 250 16.70 0.45 -10.37
N LEU A 251 15.99 1.56 -10.71
CA LEU A 251 14.77 1.47 -11.49
C LEU A 251 15.04 0.85 -12.87
N LYS A 252 16.12 1.25 -13.52
CA LYS A 252 16.56 0.62 -14.81
C LYS A 252 16.90 -0.86 -14.62
N LYS A 253 17.60 -1.21 -13.53
CA LYS A 253 17.95 -2.60 -13.23
C LYS A 253 16.69 -3.45 -12.98
N LEU A 254 15.73 -2.93 -12.22
CA LEU A 254 14.44 -3.57 -11.96
C LEU A 254 13.66 -3.80 -13.27
N ALA A 255 13.56 -2.77 -14.13
CA ALA A 255 12.89 -2.85 -15.41
C ALA A 255 13.58 -3.86 -16.37
N ALA A 256 14.91 -3.86 -16.44
CA ALA A 256 15.68 -4.83 -17.24
C ALA A 256 15.43 -6.29 -16.81
N LYS A 257 15.07 -6.52 -15.53
CA LYS A 257 14.65 -7.83 -15.00
C LYS A 257 13.17 -8.15 -15.29
N GLY A 258 12.43 -7.25 -15.94
CA GLY A 258 10.99 -7.38 -16.21
C GLY A 258 10.10 -6.94 -15.06
N GLY A 259 10.68 -6.36 -14.01
CA GLY A 259 9.96 -5.90 -12.81
C GLY A 259 9.09 -4.67 -13.02
N VAL A 260 8.36 -4.28 -11.98
CA VAL A 260 7.43 -3.14 -11.98
C VAL A 260 7.63 -2.33 -10.70
N ILE A 261 7.58 -0.99 -10.84
CA ILE A 261 7.47 -0.06 -9.73
C ILE A 261 6.05 0.47 -9.62
N GLY A 262 5.41 0.31 -8.45
CA GLY A 262 4.17 0.97 -8.06
C GLY A 262 4.47 2.36 -7.51
N PHE A 263 3.73 3.36 -8.00
CA PHE A 263 3.88 4.73 -7.52
C PHE A 263 2.94 5.01 -6.37
N GLN A 264 3.52 5.38 -5.22
CA GLN A 264 2.80 5.78 -4.03
C GLN A 264 2.11 7.13 -4.23
N LEU A 265 0.96 7.33 -3.58
CA LEU A 265 0.23 8.60 -3.65
C LEU A 265 0.73 9.64 -2.66
N GLY A 266 1.52 9.27 -1.66
CA GLY A 266 2.02 10.16 -0.61
C GLY A 266 2.87 11.30 -1.15
N ASN A 267 2.48 12.52 -0.80
CA ASN A 267 3.17 13.72 -1.25
C ASN A 267 4.62 13.81 -0.79
N GLU A 268 4.93 13.30 0.39
CA GLU A 268 6.29 13.29 0.98
C GLU A 268 7.28 12.51 0.12
N PHE A 269 6.84 11.56 -0.68
CA PHE A 269 7.68 10.81 -1.61
C PHE A 269 8.05 11.62 -2.86
N HIS A 270 7.23 12.60 -3.22
CA HIS A 270 7.31 13.29 -4.50
C HIS A 270 7.54 14.79 -4.38
N ASN A 271 7.52 15.32 -3.16
CA ASN A 271 7.64 16.74 -2.88
C ASN A 271 8.50 17.00 -1.63
N ARG A 272 9.64 17.65 -1.82
CA ARG A 272 10.58 17.95 -0.74
C ARG A 272 9.97 18.77 0.40
N LYS A 273 9.13 19.77 0.08
CA LYS A 273 8.46 20.59 1.11
C LYS A 273 7.49 19.75 1.94
N ALA A 274 6.75 18.84 1.30
CA ALA A 274 5.84 17.95 2.00
C ALA A 274 6.59 16.98 2.92
N PHE A 275 7.73 16.45 2.45
CA PHE A 275 8.60 15.59 3.27
C PHE A 275 9.16 16.35 4.49
N GLU A 276 9.72 17.54 4.30
CA GLU A 276 10.27 18.35 5.37
C GLU A 276 9.20 18.72 6.40
N TRP A 277 8.01 19.11 5.94
CA TRP A 277 6.87 19.38 6.80
C TRP A 277 6.47 18.14 7.62
N GLY A 278 6.39 16.98 6.97
CA GLY A 278 6.10 15.70 7.63
C GLY A 278 7.12 15.35 8.70
N MET A 279 8.40 15.49 8.41
CA MET A 279 9.49 15.24 9.38
C MET A 279 9.46 16.22 10.58
N GLU A 280 9.00 17.45 10.37
CA GLU A 280 8.89 18.45 11.44
C GLU A 280 7.67 18.21 12.35
N HIS A 281 6.53 17.75 11.78
CA HIS A 281 5.24 17.71 12.46
C HIS A 281 4.73 16.29 12.78
N ALA A 282 5.19 15.28 12.06
CA ALA A 282 4.74 13.92 12.24
C ALA A 282 5.83 13.03 12.86
N GLY A 283 5.46 12.30 13.89
CA GLY A 283 6.12 11.02 14.11
C GLY A 283 7.23 10.95 15.14
N LYS A 284 7.79 12.03 15.67
CA LYS A 284 8.80 11.86 16.72
C LYS A 284 8.26 11.10 17.93
N ALA A 285 7.03 11.38 18.34
CA ALA A 285 6.38 10.67 19.42
C ALA A 285 6.10 9.19 19.09
N PHE A 286 5.80 8.87 17.83
CA PHE A 286 5.63 7.50 17.35
C PHE A 286 6.93 6.71 17.50
N TRP A 287 8.03 7.24 16.97
CA TRP A 287 9.34 6.59 17.03
C TRP A 287 9.93 6.50 18.44
N ASP A 288 9.74 7.54 19.26
CA ASP A 288 10.21 7.56 20.65
C ASP A 288 9.48 6.52 21.51
N ASN A 289 8.20 6.27 21.27
CA ASN A 289 7.40 5.27 21.97
C ASN A 289 7.76 3.83 21.56
N SER A 290 8.02 3.57 20.28
CA SER A 290 8.39 2.24 19.79
C SER A 290 9.72 1.77 20.42
N ALA A 291 10.71 2.61 20.43
CA ALA A 291 12.02 2.32 21.04
C ALA A 291 11.94 1.98 22.55
N ALA A 292 10.91 2.47 23.25
CA ALA A 292 10.69 2.15 24.67
C ALA A 292 10.13 0.73 24.87
N LEU A 293 9.30 0.24 23.94
CA LEU A 293 8.70 -1.10 23.99
C LEU A 293 9.70 -2.22 23.65
N GLN A 294 10.64 -1.95 22.77
CA GLN A 294 11.66 -2.93 22.36
C GLN A 294 12.69 -3.23 23.45
N ARG A 295 12.83 -2.40 24.47
CA ARG A 295 13.85 -2.52 25.53
C ARG A 295 13.58 -3.57 26.60
N GLY A 296 13.07 -4.75 26.23
CA GLY A 296 13.22 -5.95 27.05
C GLY A 296 12.10 -6.28 28.02
N THR A 297 10.95 -5.65 27.97
CA THR A 297 9.77 -6.05 28.71
C THR A 297 9.03 -7.20 28.05
N GLN A 298 8.72 -8.25 28.77
CA GLN A 298 7.84 -9.33 28.31
C GLN A 298 6.39 -8.86 28.39
N ILE A 299 5.99 -7.98 27.46
CA ILE A 299 4.60 -7.53 27.38
C ILE A 299 3.79 -8.59 26.62
N PRO A 300 2.63 -9.04 27.12
CA PRO A 300 1.73 -9.91 26.37
C PRO A 300 1.31 -9.26 25.05
N ILE A 301 1.24 -10.05 23.97
CA ILE A 301 0.92 -9.54 22.64
C ILE A 301 -0.39 -8.73 22.59
N TYR A 302 -1.40 -9.13 23.33
CA TYR A 302 -2.68 -8.42 23.41
C TYR A 302 -2.60 -7.05 24.10
N ASP A 303 -1.59 -6.84 24.94
CA ASP A 303 -1.35 -5.54 25.57
C ASP A 303 -0.56 -4.61 24.61
N ILE A 304 0.29 -5.19 23.76
CA ILE A 304 0.91 -4.46 22.66
C ILE A 304 -0.17 -3.99 21.67
N ASP A 305 -1.12 -4.82 21.31
CA ASP A 305 -2.25 -4.45 20.44
C ASP A 305 -3.01 -3.22 20.94
N LYS A 306 -3.21 -3.07 22.25
CA LYS A 306 -3.87 -1.90 22.85
C LYS A 306 -3.06 -0.61 22.70
N ILE A 307 -1.72 -0.73 22.59
CA ILE A 307 -0.82 0.41 22.38
C ILE A 307 -0.78 0.78 20.89
N VAL A 308 -0.78 -0.22 20.04
CA VAL A 308 -0.70 -0.06 18.57
C VAL A 308 -2.05 0.36 17.99
N GLY A 309 -3.15 -0.18 18.50
CA GLY A 309 -4.49 0.07 17.98
C GLY A 309 -4.82 1.55 17.72
N PRO A 310 -4.57 2.48 18.66
CA PRO A 310 -4.83 3.91 18.45
C PRO A 310 -4.09 4.54 17.25
N LEU A 311 -3.10 3.86 16.67
CA LEU A 311 -2.37 4.35 15.50
C LEU A 311 -3.13 4.09 14.19
N PHE A 312 -4.14 3.21 14.20
CA PHE A 312 -4.93 2.86 13.01
C PHE A 312 -6.35 3.44 13.04
N PRO A 313 -6.92 3.85 11.88
CA PRO A 313 -6.18 3.95 10.61
C PRO A 313 -5.03 4.96 10.75
N VAL A 314 -3.95 4.70 10.06
CA VAL A 314 -2.85 5.67 10.02
C VAL A 314 -3.43 6.95 9.43
N ARG A 315 -3.41 8.04 10.22
CA ARG A 315 -3.91 9.32 9.75
C ARG A 315 -2.82 9.98 8.91
N PRO A 316 -3.15 10.39 7.68
CA PRO A 316 -2.21 11.17 6.89
C PRO A 316 -1.75 12.38 7.72
N ALA A 317 -0.45 12.68 7.66
CA ALA A 317 0.03 13.95 8.19
C ALA A 317 -0.82 15.06 7.56
N ASP A 318 -1.31 15.99 8.37
CA ASP A 318 -2.16 17.11 7.91
C ASP A 318 -1.31 18.16 7.16
N ILE A 319 -0.67 17.69 6.09
CA ILE A 319 0.18 18.51 5.22
C ILE A 319 -0.70 19.59 4.59
N PRO A 320 -0.30 20.89 4.69
CA PRO A 320 -1.06 21.98 4.08
C PRO A 320 -1.33 21.75 2.59
N GLN A 321 -2.53 22.10 2.15
CA GLN A 321 -2.98 21.84 0.77
C GLN A 321 -2.13 22.58 -0.27
N ASP A 322 -1.59 23.74 0.06
CA ASP A 322 -0.76 24.57 -0.83
C ASP A 322 0.61 23.97 -1.13
N ILE A 323 1.11 23.06 -0.28
CA ILE A 323 2.35 22.32 -0.53
C ILE A 323 2.12 20.90 -1.05
N ARG A 324 0.86 20.46 -1.21
CA ARG A 324 0.55 19.17 -1.85
C ARG A 324 0.63 19.28 -3.36
N LEU A 325 1.21 18.28 -4.00
CA LEU A 325 1.10 18.11 -5.45
C LEU A 325 -0.37 17.93 -5.84
N THR A 326 -0.77 18.51 -6.95
CA THR A 326 -2.01 18.14 -7.64
C THR A 326 -1.89 16.75 -8.26
N VAL A 327 -3.02 16.14 -8.62
CA VAL A 327 -3.03 14.87 -9.36
C VAL A 327 -2.27 15.00 -10.69
N ASP A 328 -2.38 16.14 -11.38
CA ASP A 328 -1.65 16.38 -12.63
C ASP A 328 -0.13 16.43 -12.41
N GLU A 329 0.34 17.08 -11.35
CA GLU A 329 1.77 17.12 -11.02
C GLU A 329 2.27 15.72 -10.64
N TRP A 330 1.51 14.96 -9.84
CA TRP A 330 1.83 13.58 -9.50
C TRP A 330 1.91 12.68 -10.75
N VAL A 331 0.96 12.77 -11.68
CA VAL A 331 1.02 12.07 -12.97
C VAL A 331 2.26 12.49 -13.78
N GLY A 332 2.75 13.74 -13.60
CA GLY A 332 4.02 14.19 -14.16
C GLY A 332 5.22 13.39 -13.62
N VAL A 333 5.22 13.06 -12.33
CA VAL A 333 6.24 12.19 -11.71
C VAL A 333 6.18 10.78 -12.31
N VAL A 334 4.99 10.20 -12.43
CA VAL A 334 4.77 8.91 -13.11
C VAL A 334 5.31 8.95 -14.54
N GLY A 335 5.05 10.05 -15.27
CA GLY A 335 5.55 10.26 -16.63
C GLY A 335 7.08 10.26 -16.71
N ARG A 336 7.77 10.76 -15.70
CA ARG A 336 9.24 10.71 -15.63
C ARG A 336 9.75 9.27 -15.54
N ALA A 337 9.10 8.41 -14.77
CA ALA A 337 9.45 7.00 -14.70
C ALA A 337 9.20 6.28 -16.03
N ILE A 338 8.05 6.54 -16.67
CA ILE A 338 7.72 5.98 -17.99
C ILE A 338 8.77 6.37 -19.02
N GLN A 339 9.25 7.62 -19.02
CA GLN A 339 10.32 8.06 -19.93
C GLN A 339 11.65 7.34 -19.64
N LEU A 340 11.92 6.99 -18.39
CA LEU A 340 13.18 6.38 -17.97
C LEU A 340 13.26 4.89 -18.31
N VAL A 341 12.17 4.14 -18.10
CA VAL A 341 12.16 2.66 -18.17
C VAL A 341 11.09 2.07 -19.09
N GLY A 342 10.27 2.88 -19.70
CA GLY A 342 9.15 2.42 -20.53
C GLY A 342 7.85 2.21 -19.76
N GLU A 343 6.75 2.18 -20.50
CA GLU A 343 5.40 2.12 -19.93
C GLU A 343 5.03 0.77 -19.32
N ASP A 344 5.79 -0.30 -19.62
CA ASP A 344 5.53 -1.66 -19.13
C ASP A 344 6.02 -1.91 -17.70
N HIS A 345 6.76 -0.96 -17.12
CA HIS A 345 7.44 -1.11 -15.84
C HIS A 345 6.91 -0.20 -14.73
N VAL A 346 5.80 0.49 -14.96
CA VAL A 346 5.25 1.49 -14.03
C VAL A 346 3.79 1.18 -13.74
N ALA A 347 3.40 1.22 -12.46
CA ALA A 347 2.06 0.90 -12.00
C ALA A 347 1.59 1.82 -10.87
N LEU A 348 0.33 1.68 -10.45
CA LEU A 348 -0.23 2.27 -9.25
C LEU A 348 0.14 1.41 -8.02
N GLY A 349 0.53 2.06 -6.93
CA GLY A 349 0.76 1.45 -5.62
C GLY A 349 0.41 2.47 -4.56
N SER A 350 -0.88 2.67 -4.30
CA SER A 350 -1.43 3.86 -3.64
C SER A 350 -1.00 4.05 -2.20
N ASP A 351 -0.86 2.95 -1.47
CA ASP A 351 -0.62 2.92 -0.02
C ASP A 351 -1.80 3.49 0.80
N PHE A 352 -3.05 3.32 0.32
CA PHE A 352 -4.24 3.71 1.07
C PHE A 352 -4.28 3.05 2.45
N ASP A 353 -4.70 3.83 3.44
CA ASP A 353 -4.72 3.52 4.88
C ASP A 353 -3.33 3.26 5.52
N GLY A 354 -2.22 3.28 4.74
CA GLY A 354 -0.85 3.36 5.23
C GLY A 354 -0.41 4.79 5.59
N GLY A 355 -1.34 5.76 5.51
CA GLY A 355 -1.13 7.14 5.92
C GLY A 355 -0.61 8.12 4.86
N PRO A 356 -0.77 7.86 3.54
CA PRO A 356 -0.27 8.80 2.56
C PRO A 356 -1.11 10.10 2.57
N PRO A 357 -0.48 11.28 2.65
CA PRO A 357 -1.12 12.55 2.37
C PRO A 357 -1.36 12.67 0.86
N LEU A 358 -2.56 12.33 0.42
CA LEU A 358 -2.93 12.20 -0.99
C LEU A 358 -2.71 13.48 -1.79
N PRO A 359 -2.53 13.39 -3.11
CA PRO A 359 -2.50 14.55 -4.00
C PRO A 359 -3.71 15.46 -3.78
N ARG A 360 -3.50 16.77 -3.90
CA ARG A 360 -4.55 17.77 -3.69
C ARG A 360 -5.76 17.49 -4.58
N GLY A 361 -6.93 17.45 -3.96
CA GLY A 361 -8.19 17.09 -4.59
C GLY A 361 -8.62 15.64 -4.40
N MET A 362 -7.70 14.73 -4.07
CA MET A 362 -8.06 13.36 -3.70
C MET A 362 -8.35 13.25 -2.19
N ARG A 363 -9.34 12.44 -1.84
CA ARG A 363 -9.81 12.20 -0.47
C ARG A 363 -9.60 10.77 -0.03
N ASP A 364 -9.88 9.84 -0.92
CA ASP A 364 -9.80 8.39 -0.70
C ASP A 364 -9.86 7.62 -2.04
N ILE A 365 -9.96 6.31 -1.97
CA ILE A 365 -9.96 5.40 -3.12
C ILE A 365 -11.04 5.71 -4.18
N ARG A 366 -12.13 6.40 -3.85
CA ARG A 366 -13.17 6.81 -4.82
C ARG A 366 -12.63 7.75 -5.89
N ASP A 367 -11.56 8.45 -5.60
CA ASP A 367 -10.99 9.48 -6.46
C ASP A 367 -9.95 8.91 -7.45
N LEU A 368 -9.72 7.59 -7.51
CA LEU A 368 -8.85 6.94 -8.49
C LEU A 368 -9.14 7.33 -9.96
N PRO A 369 -10.40 7.54 -10.40
CA PRO A 369 -10.67 8.01 -11.75
C PRO A 369 -10.04 9.37 -12.08
N MET A 370 -9.68 10.21 -11.10
CA MET A 370 -8.97 11.47 -11.33
C MET A 370 -7.58 11.24 -11.94
N ILE A 371 -6.91 10.14 -11.57
CA ILE A 371 -5.61 9.74 -12.14
C ILE A 371 -5.77 9.43 -13.62
N THR A 372 -6.78 8.63 -13.97
CA THR A 372 -7.09 8.31 -15.37
C THR A 372 -7.36 9.57 -16.20
N ASP A 373 -8.12 10.51 -15.63
CA ASP A 373 -8.44 11.77 -16.30
C ASP A 373 -7.20 12.66 -16.48
N ALA A 374 -6.35 12.77 -15.48
CA ALA A 374 -5.09 13.49 -15.57
C ALA A 374 -4.14 12.87 -16.62
N MET A 375 -4.06 11.54 -16.70
CA MET A 375 -3.26 10.85 -17.74
C MET A 375 -3.82 11.13 -19.15
N LEU A 376 -5.16 11.12 -19.33
CA LEU A 376 -5.78 11.48 -20.62
C LEU A 376 -5.51 12.94 -20.99
N ARG A 377 -5.62 13.89 -20.06
CA ARG A 377 -5.29 15.30 -20.30
C ARG A 377 -3.83 15.49 -20.73
N ARG A 378 -2.91 14.66 -20.25
CA ARG A 378 -1.51 14.65 -20.67
C ARG A 378 -1.27 13.95 -22.00
N GLY A 379 -2.31 13.47 -22.67
CA GLY A 379 -2.25 12.85 -23.98
C GLY A 379 -1.74 11.40 -23.98
N TYR A 380 -1.78 10.71 -22.83
CA TYR A 380 -1.44 9.29 -22.78
C TYR A 380 -2.48 8.46 -23.53
N SER A 381 -2.01 7.43 -24.26
CA SER A 381 -2.89 6.48 -24.93
C SER A 381 -3.68 5.66 -23.92
N GLU A 382 -4.87 5.20 -24.30
CA GLU A 382 -5.69 4.33 -23.45
C GLU A 382 -4.98 3.02 -23.09
N GLU A 383 -4.16 2.50 -24.01
CA GLU A 383 -3.33 1.33 -23.76
C GLU A 383 -2.32 1.58 -22.64
N ARG A 384 -1.56 2.70 -22.69
CA ARG A 384 -0.63 3.09 -21.64
C ARG A 384 -1.33 3.27 -20.29
N ILE A 385 -2.51 3.88 -20.29
CA ILE A 385 -3.30 4.06 -19.08
C ILE A 385 -3.74 2.71 -18.50
N ARG A 386 -4.23 1.78 -19.32
CA ARG A 386 -4.60 0.42 -18.89
C ARG A 386 -3.40 -0.36 -18.35
N LYS A 387 -2.21 -0.23 -18.96
CA LYS A 387 -0.97 -0.81 -18.44
C LYS A 387 -0.65 -0.29 -17.05
N PHE A 388 -0.68 1.04 -16.87
CA PHE A 388 -0.41 1.69 -15.58
C PHE A 388 -1.44 1.30 -14.50
N LEU A 389 -2.73 1.30 -14.82
CA LEU A 389 -3.80 1.02 -13.87
C LEU A 389 -3.73 -0.40 -13.29
N GLY A 390 -3.25 -1.39 -14.06
CA GLY A 390 -3.18 -2.75 -13.55
C GLY A 390 -2.56 -3.77 -14.49
N GLY A 391 -2.52 -3.49 -15.80
CA GLY A 391 -2.00 -4.44 -16.79
C GLY A 391 -0.56 -4.87 -16.50
N ASN A 392 0.28 -3.94 -16.04
CA ASN A 392 1.68 -4.24 -15.72
C ASN A 392 1.83 -5.13 -14.48
N LEU A 393 1.07 -4.89 -13.42
CA LEU A 393 1.06 -5.74 -12.23
C LEU A 393 0.51 -7.13 -12.57
N LEU A 394 -0.58 -7.22 -13.34
CA LEU A 394 -1.14 -8.50 -13.77
C LEU A 394 -0.13 -9.31 -14.59
N ARG A 395 0.57 -8.65 -15.54
CA ARG A 395 1.64 -9.27 -16.34
C ARG A 395 2.74 -9.87 -15.47
N VAL A 396 3.26 -9.09 -14.54
CA VAL A 396 4.34 -9.54 -13.66
C VAL A 396 3.85 -10.64 -12.72
N PHE A 397 2.66 -10.49 -12.16
CA PHE A 397 2.07 -11.51 -11.28
C PHE A 397 1.86 -12.84 -12.03
N ARG A 398 1.45 -12.79 -13.31
CA ARG A 398 1.35 -13.96 -14.18
C ARG A 398 2.71 -14.64 -14.38
N GLN A 399 3.74 -13.87 -14.72
CA GLN A 399 5.11 -14.39 -14.89
C GLN A 399 5.67 -15.07 -13.64
N ILE A 400 5.24 -14.63 -12.47
CA ILE A 400 5.69 -15.18 -11.18
C ILE A 400 4.89 -16.42 -10.79
N THR A 401 3.56 -16.40 -10.93
CA THR A 401 2.67 -17.40 -10.35
C THR A 401 2.24 -18.52 -11.29
N GLU A 402 2.37 -18.32 -12.60
CA GLU A 402 1.94 -19.27 -13.65
C GLU A 402 3.16 -19.74 -14.45
N LYS A 403 4.05 -20.53 -13.78
CA LYS A 403 5.26 -21.12 -14.39
C LYS A 403 4.98 -22.54 -14.86
#